data_cf77ac08e38bfa6f4f4fc2041ea41c84
#
_entry.id   cf77ac08e38bfa6f4f4fc2041ea41c84
#
_cell.length_a   1.000
_cell.length_b   1.000
_cell.length_c   1.000
_cell.angle_alpha   90.00
_cell.angle_beta   90.00
_cell.angle_gamma   90.00
#
_symmetry.space_group_name_H-M   'P 1'
#
loop_
_entity.id
_entity.type
_entity.pdbx_description
1 polymer ?
#
loop_
_entity_poly.entity_id
_entity_poly.type
_entity_poly.pdbx_seq_one_letter_code
_entity_poly.pdbx_strand_id
1 'polypeptide(L)' 'MTDETKNEIEAVLMLLKNTLVRNGVSIALAGSDDAGKDDGCIMFFDTEEYCRTGKFKGISVKTMDLVR' A
#
# COMPACT_ATOMS: atom_id res chain seq x y z
N MET A 1 16.73 -1.53 -14.13
CA MET A 1 16.88 -1.89 -12.71
C MET A 1 17.86 -3.05 -12.58
N THR A 2 18.82 -2.94 -11.68
CA THR A 2 19.79 -4.01 -11.46
C THR A 2 19.17 -5.14 -10.63
N ASP A 3 19.79 -6.31 -10.68
CA ASP A 3 19.33 -7.45 -9.86
C ASP A 3 19.50 -7.16 -8.36
N GLU A 4 20.53 -6.43 -7.98
CA GLU A 4 20.72 -6.03 -6.59
C GLU A 4 19.58 -5.15 -6.09
N THR A 5 19.20 -4.16 -6.89
CA THR A 5 18.09 -3.26 -6.54
C THR A 5 16.78 -4.03 -6.44
N LYS A 6 16.55 -4.94 -7.39
CA LYS A 6 15.35 -5.78 -7.37
C LYS A 6 15.27 -6.64 -6.09
N ASN A 7 16.38 -7.28 -5.75
CA ASN A 7 16.45 -8.11 -4.55
C ASN A 7 16.23 -7.29 -3.28
N GLU A 8 16.76 -6.10 -3.23
CA GLU A 8 16.57 -5.19 -2.10
C GLU A 8 15.12 -4.79 -1.94
N ILE A 9 14.46 -4.44 -3.05
CA ILE A 9 13.04 -4.08 -3.03
C ILE A 9 12.18 -5.27 -2.59
N GLU A 10 12.47 -6.47 -3.11
CA GLU A 10 11.74 -7.67 -2.72
C GLU A 10 11.87 -7.97 -1.22
N ALA A 11 13.06 -7.76 -0.66
CA ALA A 11 13.28 -7.95 0.77
C ALA A 11 12.45 -6.98 1.61
N VAL A 12 12.38 -5.71 1.21
CA VAL A 12 11.58 -4.70 1.89
C VAL A 12 10.09 -5.02 1.79
N LEU A 13 9.64 -5.46 0.60
CA LEU A 13 8.25 -5.84 0.41
C LEU A 13 7.86 -7.04 1.27
N MET A 14 8.76 -8.00 1.41
CA MET A 14 8.51 -9.16 2.28
C MET A 14 8.39 -8.74 3.75
N LEU A 15 9.26 -7.83 4.19
CA LEU A 15 9.19 -7.27 5.54
C LEU A 15 7.88 -6.53 5.76
N LEU A 16 7.46 -5.72 4.79
CA LEU A 16 6.19 -5.02 4.84
C LEU A 16 5.02 -5.99 4.93
N LYS A 17 5.01 -7.03 4.08
CA LYS A 17 3.98 -8.05 4.10
C LYS A 17 3.86 -8.71 5.47
N ASN A 18 5.00 -9.11 6.05
CA ASN A 18 5.00 -9.76 7.36
C ASN A 18 4.47 -8.83 8.45
N THR A 19 4.83 -7.56 8.38
CA THR A 19 4.36 -6.54 9.32
C THR A 19 2.84 -6.36 9.23
N LEU A 20 2.31 -6.29 8.01
CA LEU A 20 0.88 -6.13 7.78
C LEU A 20 0.09 -7.33 8.28
N VAL A 21 0.53 -8.52 7.95
CA VAL A 21 -0.13 -9.76 8.38
C VAL A 21 -0.14 -9.86 9.91
N ARG A 22 0.99 -9.58 10.53
CA ARG A 22 1.12 -9.65 12.00
C ARG A 22 0.19 -8.67 12.71
N ASN A 23 -0.09 -7.53 12.10
CA ASN A 23 -0.93 -6.49 12.69
C ASN A 23 -2.37 -6.49 12.17
N GLY A 24 -2.74 -7.44 11.33
CA GLY A 24 -4.10 -7.51 10.78
C GLY A 24 -4.45 -6.34 9.88
N VAL A 25 -3.48 -5.86 9.10
CA VAL A 25 -3.64 -4.71 8.22
C VAL A 25 -3.66 -5.16 6.76
N SER A 26 -4.57 -4.58 5.99
CA SER A 26 -4.70 -4.83 4.55
C SER A 26 -4.31 -3.60 3.76
N ILE A 27 -4.00 -3.81 2.48
CA ILE A 27 -3.63 -2.76 1.54
C ILE A 27 -4.72 -2.64 0.48
N ALA A 28 -5.10 -1.41 0.16
CA ALA A 28 -5.93 -1.12 -1.00
C ALA A 28 -5.26 -0.06 -1.87
N LEU A 29 -5.45 -0.18 -3.16
CA LEU A 29 -4.96 0.79 -4.13
C LEU A 29 -6.15 1.59 -4.65
N ALA A 30 -6.03 2.90 -4.60
CA ALA A 30 -7.02 3.80 -5.18
C ALA A 30 -6.33 4.68 -6.20
N GLY A 31 -6.95 4.85 -7.35
CA GLY A 31 -6.38 5.64 -8.43
C GLY A 31 -7.42 6.58 -9.02
N SER A 32 -6.94 7.49 -9.86
CA SER A 32 -7.80 8.37 -10.63
C SER A 32 -8.17 7.72 -11.96
N ASP A 33 -9.39 7.98 -12.42
CA ASP A 33 -9.84 7.58 -13.76
C ASP A 33 -9.29 8.49 -14.85
N ASP A 34 -8.69 9.60 -14.48
CA ASP A 34 -8.13 10.55 -15.44
C ASP A 34 -6.73 10.12 -15.85
N ALA A 35 -6.60 9.75 -17.12
CA ALA A 35 -5.30 9.39 -17.68
C ALA A 35 -4.34 10.59 -17.58
N GLY A 36 -3.16 10.37 -17.04
CA GLY A 36 -2.11 11.37 -16.90
C GLY A 36 -2.12 12.15 -15.59
N LYS A 37 -3.10 11.91 -14.73
CA LYS A 37 -3.07 12.44 -13.37
C LYS A 37 -2.52 11.40 -12.41
N ASP A 38 -1.56 11.81 -11.61
CA ASP A 38 -0.86 10.92 -10.69
C ASP A 38 -1.34 11.16 -9.26
N ASP A 39 -2.64 10.98 -9.05
CA ASP A 39 -3.29 11.18 -7.77
C ASP A 39 -3.72 9.88 -7.10
N GLY A 40 -3.12 8.77 -7.49
CA GLY A 40 -3.33 7.49 -6.83
C GLY A 40 -2.79 7.49 -5.41
N CYS A 41 -3.34 6.61 -4.59
CA CYS A 41 -2.85 6.42 -3.23
C CYS A 41 -2.87 4.96 -2.83
N ILE A 42 -2.01 4.63 -1.87
CA ILE A 42 -2.00 3.32 -1.21
C ILE A 42 -2.62 3.52 0.16
N MET A 43 -3.63 2.72 0.48
CA MET A 43 -4.32 2.79 1.76
C MET A 43 -4.00 1.56 2.58
N PHE A 44 -3.65 1.79 3.84
CA PHE A 44 -3.44 0.72 4.82
C PHE A 44 -4.57 0.81 5.84
N PHE A 45 -5.31 -0.25 6.02
CA PHE A 45 -6.50 -0.23 6.88
C PHE A 45 -6.60 -1.52 7.70
N ASP A 46 -7.31 -1.42 8.82
CA ASP A 46 -7.59 -2.55 9.69
C ASP A 46 -8.55 -3.52 8.99
N THR A 47 -8.10 -4.74 8.78
CA THR A 47 -8.87 -5.75 8.05
C THR A 47 -10.16 -6.11 8.76
N GLU A 48 -10.10 -6.34 10.07
CA GLU A 48 -11.27 -6.74 10.86
C GLU A 48 -12.31 -5.64 10.88
N GLU A 49 -11.88 -4.40 11.09
CA GLU A 49 -12.79 -3.26 11.12
C GLU A 49 -13.47 -3.05 9.76
N TYR A 50 -12.71 -3.19 8.67
CA TYR A 50 -13.30 -3.10 7.33
C TYR A 50 -14.35 -4.18 7.10
N CYS A 51 -14.07 -5.42 7.49
CA CYS A 51 -15.03 -6.53 7.35
C CYS A 51 -16.29 -6.29 8.17
N ARG A 52 -16.16 -5.60 9.31
CA ARG A 52 -17.27 -5.32 10.20
C ARG A 52 -18.11 -4.12 9.79
N THR A 53 -17.45 -3.03 9.34
CA THR A 53 -18.11 -1.74 9.09
C THR A 53 -18.19 -1.34 7.62
N GLY A 54 -17.38 -1.95 6.76
CA GLY A 54 -17.27 -1.58 5.35
C GLY A 54 -16.53 -0.27 5.12
N LYS A 55 -15.87 0.27 6.13
CA LYS A 55 -15.16 1.55 6.05
C LYS A 55 -13.66 1.35 6.11
N PHE A 56 -12.94 2.11 5.27
CA PHE A 56 -11.48 2.15 5.29
C PHE A 56 -11.02 3.11 6.39
N LYS A 57 -10.56 2.56 7.48
CA LYS A 57 -10.04 3.33 8.60
C LYS A 57 -8.57 3.01 8.79
N GLY A 58 -7.70 3.97 8.54
CA GLY A 58 -6.27 3.76 8.63
C GLY A 58 -5.49 4.94 8.06
N ILE A 59 -4.38 4.64 7.41
CA ILE A 59 -3.53 5.66 6.83
C ILE A 59 -3.53 5.55 5.32
N SER A 60 -3.30 6.67 4.66
CA SER A 60 -3.21 6.72 3.21
C SER A 60 -1.94 7.47 2.80
N VAL A 61 -1.24 6.93 1.81
CA VAL A 61 -0.01 7.50 1.29
C VAL A 61 -0.21 7.76 -0.19
N LYS A 62 0.03 8.99 -0.62
CA LYS A 62 -0.09 9.33 -2.03
C LYS A 62 1.03 8.66 -2.82
N THR A 63 0.67 8.10 -3.97
CA THR A 63 1.63 7.44 -4.85
C THR A 63 2.75 8.40 -5.27
N MET A 64 2.43 9.66 -5.50
CA MET A 64 3.41 10.69 -5.85
C MET A 64 4.51 10.85 -4.81
N ASP A 65 4.20 10.64 -3.55
CA ASP A 65 5.19 10.77 -2.47
C ASP A 65 6.18 9.61 -2.45
N LEU A 66 5.84 8.52 -3.13
CA LEU A 66 6.68 7.33 -3.19
C LEU A 66 7.57 7.27 -4.44
N VAL A 67 7.22 8.03 -5.48
CA VAL A 67 7.83 7.92 -6.82
C VAL A 67 8.78 9.09 -7.10
N ARG A 68 9.54 9.51 -6.18
CA ARG A 68 10.50 10.59 -6.41
C ARG A 68 11.87 10.07 -6.81
#